data_da17d3ac00a1f4492e696d270604e369
#
_entry.id   da17d3ac00a1f4492e696d270604e369
#
_cell.length_a   1.000
_cell.length_b   1.000
_cell.length_c   1.000
_cell.angle_alpha   90.00
_cell.angle_beta   90.00
_cell.angle_gamma   90.00
#
_symmetry.space_group_name_H-M   'P 1'
#
loop_
_entity.id
_entity.type
_entity.pdbx_description
1 polymer ?
#
loop_
_entity_poly.entity_id
_entity_poly.type
_entity_poly.pdbx_seq_one_letter_code
_entity_poly.pdbx_strand_id
1 'polypeptide(L)'
;MADNTLHSSARDNWLERRFALRSRGGTLRTECLAGITGFLAAAYLLVVIPGLLAIGGMDKGAATTGTILVFVVGSLLMAFYANLPFIVGPGIGGSVLVGVTLAGSEGIGWQTGLGIACWSGILFFLLTRFGLREVVTRSVPQSIKLGLTASIGLFVAVLGFRNAGLVLANAKTNALMLGDFLAPGALVALCGLFLAIALQARKVPGAILWAILCATLVGIPFGVTKLPTHFIDAPHSLAPVLGQVDLLGALNIAFLPFLFVFFASEFFSTMGTTLAVGGEAGLLDEEGNMPQINRPFMVDSIAAALGPWVGIPAATALIESSAAAEAGGKTGLTALSAAVMFLLMLLFTPVALMIPKEATAPALILIGLNMFSGLRKVDLANFTDGLPVLMTVMITLIANSFGTGIAGGLLFYIVIKAIAGKWREIPIGLWVLAVPLVYYFATLVRH
;
A
#
# COMPACT_ATOMS: atom_id res chain seq x y z
N MET A 1 23.11 58.79 13.51
CA MET A 1 22.55 57.56 14.11
C MET A 1 22.64 56.47 13.09
N ALA A 2 23.64 55.63 13.21
CA ALA A 2 23.94 54.57 12.27
C ALA A 2 22.98 53.40 12.55
N ASP A 3 22.18 53.06 11.55
CA ASP A 3 21.28 51.93 11.55
C ASP A 3 22.09 50.64 11.39
N ASN A 4 22.27 49.94 12.50
CA ASN A 4 23.03 48.71 12.61
C ASN A 4 22.13 47.56 12.21
N THR A 5 21.77 47.44 10.93
CA THR A 5 21.23 46.23 10.38
C THR A 5 22.33 45.19 10.27
N LEU A 6 22.52 44.48 11.34
CA LEU A 6 23.26 43.23 11.39
C LEU A 6 22.54 42.25 10.43
N HIS A 7 22.91 42.30 9.18
CA HIS A 7 22.73 41.13 8.29
C HIS A 7 23.57 40.01 8.90
N SER A 8 22.94 39.27 9.79
CA SER A 8 23.35 37.91 10.11
C SER A 8 23.48 37.17 8.77
N SER A 9 24.70 37.06 8.27
CA SER A 9 25.09 36.13 7.25
C SER A 9 24.88 34.73 7.83
N ALA A 10 23.63 34.28 7.89
CA ALA A 10 23.31 32.89 8.14
C ALA A 10 24.01 32.11 7.04
N ARG A 11 25.11 31.46 7.40
CA ARG A 11 25.80 30.48 6.56
C ARG A 11 24.69 29.66 5.93
N ASP A 12 24.61 29.73 4.60
CA ASP A 12 23.71 28.86 3.81
C ASP A 12 24.00 27.43 4.20
N ASN A 13 23.26 26.93 5.17
CA ASN A 13 23.38 25.57 5.64
C ASN A 13 23.12 24.68 4.43
N TRP A 14 23.93 23.63 4.24
CA TRP A 14 23.73 22.63 3.18
C TRP A 14 22.26 22.18 3.08
N LEU A 15 21.56 22.04 4.21
CA LEU A 15 20.14 21.70 4.29
C LEU A 15 19.27 22.76 3.58
N GLU A 16 19.52 24.06 3.78
CA GLU A 16 18.76 25.11 3.11
C GLU A 16 18.96 25.07 1.60
N ARG A 17 20.21 24.93 1.14
CA ARG A 17 20.51 24.83 -0.30
C ARG A 17 19.91 23.57 -0.94
N ARG A 18 19.85 22.45 -0.18
CA ARG A 18 19.38 21.17 -0.71
C ARG A 18 17.85 21.06 -0.71
N PHE A 19 17.18 21.52 0.34
CA PHE A 19 15.74 21.32 0.52
C PHE A 19 14.90 22.58 0.29
N ALA A 20 15.52 23.75 0.17
CA ALA A 20 14.83 25.03 -0.08
C ALA A 20 13.77 25.35 1.02
N LEU A 21 14.12 25.13 2.29
CA LEU A 21 13.20 25.20 3.43
C LEU A 21 12.49 26.54 3.53
N ARG A 22 13.26 27.66 3.52
CA ARG A 22 12.71 29.01 3.66
C ARG A 22 11.83 29.42 2.51
N SER A 23 12.22 29.05 1.27
CA SER A 23 11.44 29.40 0.08
C SER A 23 10.09 28.70 0.05
N ARG A 24 9.95 27.53 0.73
CA ARG A 24 8.70 26.80 0.89
C ARG A 24 7.97 27.10 2.21
N GLY A 25 8.49 28.06 3.02
CA GLY A 25 7.89 28.44 4.29
C GLY A 25 8.05 27.40 5.40
N GLY A 26 9.02 26.48 5.26
CA GLY A 26 9.34 25.47 6.26
C GLY A 26 10.48 25.89 7.20
N THR A 27 10.55 25.22 8.35
CA THR A 27 11.68 25.30 9.28
C THR A 27 12.23 23.90 9.53
N LEU A 28 13.51 23.81 9.93
CA LEU A 28 14.11 22.51 10.27
C LEU A 28 13.27 21.74 11.31
N ARG A 29 12.80 22.46 12.35
CA ARG A 29 12.00 21.85 13.41
C ARG A 29 10.66 21.32 12.89
N THR A 30 9.96 22.10 12.08
CA THR A 30 8.65 21.71 11.52
C THR A 30 8.79 20.50 10.61
N GLU A 31 9.79 20.50 9.72
CA GLU A 31 10.02 19.39 8.79
C GLU A 31 10.40 18.09 9.51
N CYS A 32 11.27 18.18 10.55
CA CYS A 32 11.62 17.01 11.35
C CYS A 32 10.42 16.46 12.12
N LEU A 33 9.61 17.32 12.77
CA LEU A 33 8.40 16.88 13.47
C LEU A 33 7.37 16.30 12.50
N ALA A 34 7.21 16.90 11.33
CA ALA A 34 6.35 16.36 10.27
C ALA A 34 6.81 14.97 9.82
N GLY A 35 8.11 14.75 9.64
CA GLY A 35 8.65 13.44 9.30
C GLY A 35 8.41 12.38 10.39
N ILE A 36 8.56 12.75 11.66
CA ILE A 36 8.21 11.86 12.78
C ILE A 36 6.71 11.54 12.79
N THR A 37 5.86 12.54 12.56
CA THR A 37 4.40 12.35 12.48
C THR A 37 4.03 11.39 11.35
N GLY A 38 4.62 11.57 10.17
CA GLY A 38 4.40 10.67 9.04
C GLY A 38 4.94 9.25 9.29
N PHE A 39 6.11 9.12 9.94
CA PHE A 39 6.60 7.82 10.40
C PHE A 39 5.58 7.15 11.32
N LEU A 40 5.07 7.82 12.34
CA LEU A 40 4.07 7.25 13.25
C LEU A 40 2.80 6.82 12.52
N ALA A 41 2.37 7.60 11.51
CA ALA A 41 1.20 7.26 10.70
C ALA A 41 1.42 5.99 9.86
N ALA A 42 2.63 5.75 9.31
CA ALA A 42 2.94 4.64 8.42
C ALA A 42 3.61 3.44 9.11
N ALA A 43 4.10 3.59 10.35
CA ALA A 43 4.90 2.56 11.04
C ALA A 43 4.15 1.24 11.28
N TYR A 44 2.81 1.25 11.31
CA TYR A 44 2.02 0.02 11.42
C TYR A 44 2.28 -0.95 10.25
N LEU A 45 2.68 -0.44 9.08
CA LEU A 45 3.01 -1.24 7.90
C LEU A 45 4.23 -2.14 8.12
N LEU A 46 5.13 -1.78 9.03
CA LEU A 46 6.29 -2.61 9.41
C LEU A 46 5.88 -3.98 9.98
N VAL A 47 4.65 -4.09 10.45
CA VAL A 47 4.11 -5.34 11.02
C VAL A 47 3.09 -5.97 10.08
N VAL A 48 2.23 -5.15 9.50
CA VAL A 48 1.15 -5.61 8.61
C VAL A 48 1.71 -6.26 7.34
N ILE A 49 2.66 -5.60 6.66
CA ILE A 49 3.21 -6.09 5.39
C ILE A 49 3.90 -7.45 5.54
N PRO A 50 4.86 -7.62 6.46
CA PRO A 50 5.48 -8.94 6.67
C PRO A 50 4.48 -10.02 7.09
N GLY A 51 3.45 -9.64 7.86
CA GLY A 51 2.37 -10.55 8.23
C GLY A 51 1.57 -11.07 7.03
N LEU A 52 1.27 -10.20 6.06
CA LEU A 52 0.58 -10.56 4.81
C LEU A 52 1.45 -11.46 3.92
N LEU A 53 2.72 -11.14 3.78
CA LEU A 53 3.65 -11.92 2.97
C LEU A 53 3.94 -13.30 3.58
N ALA A 54 3.98 -13.39 4.91
CA ALA A 54 4.16 -14.65 5.62
C ALA A 54 3.01 -15.66 5.41
N ILE A 55 1.79 -15.20 5.09
CA ILE A 55 0.68 -16.08 4.71
C ILE A 55 1.05 -16.89 3.45
N GLY A 56 1.78 -16.29 2.51
CA GLY A 56 2.30 -16.94 1.31
C GLY A 56 3.58 -17.76 1.51
N GLY A 57 4.03 -17.95 2.75
CA GLY A 57 5.23 -18.75 3.08
C GLY A 57 6.54 -17.99 3.04
N MET A 58 6.52 -16.66 2.94
CA MET A 58 7.73 -15.83 3.03
C MET A 58 8.21 -15.74 4.50
N ASP A 59 9.53 -15.76 4.72
CA ASP A 59 10.10 -15.56 6.05
C ASP A 59 9.73 -14.18 6.61
N LYS A 60 9.02 -14.16 7.75
CA LYS A 60 8.48 -12.92 8.34
C LYS A 60 9.59 -11.98 8.78
N GLY A 61 10.72 -12.48 9.29
CA GLY A 61 11.85 -11.67 9.74
C GLY A 61 12.54 -10.98 8.56
N ALA A 62 12.84 -11.74 7.50
CA ALA A 62 13.42 -11.21 6.27
C ALA A 62 12.48 -10.19 5.60
N ALA A 63 11.18 -10.48 5.54
CA ALA A 63 10.17 -9.55 5.02
C ALA A 63 10.08 -8.26 5.85
N THR A 64 10.26 -8.33 7.18
CA THR A 64 10.31 -7.14 8.04
C THR A 64 11.52 -6.27 7.73
N THR A 65 12.70 -6.88 7.61
CA THR A 65 13.93 -6.16 7.22
C THR A 65 13.79 -5.55 5.82
N GLY A 66 13.26 -6.30 4.84
CA GLY A 66 12.99 -5.81 3.50
C GLY A 66 12.01 -4.63 3.48
N THR A 67 10.94 -4.72 4.26
CA THR A 67 9.96 -3.63 4.43
C THR A 67 10.62 -2.36 4.92
N ILE A 68 11.45 -2.45 5.97
CA ILE A 68 12.17 -1.30 6.51
C ILE A 68 13.12 -0.70 5.45
N LEU A 69 13.86 -1.53 4.73
CA LEU A 69 14.79 -1.06 3.70
C LEU A 69 14.06 -0.35 2.55
N VAL A 70 12.91 -0.83 2.13
CA VAL A 70 12.08 -0.16 1.11
C VAL A 70 11.60 1.20 1.61
N PHE A 71 11.15 1.31 2.86
CA PHE A 71 10.81 2.60 3.46
C PHE A 71 12.00 3.57 3.47
N VAL A 72 13.16 3.10 3.91
CA VAL A 72 14.38 3.91 3.99
C VAL A 72 14.81 4.38 2.59
N VAL A 73 15.04 3.44 1.68
CA VAL A 73 15.56 3.76 0.34
C VAL A 73 14.55 4.59 -0.46
N GLY A 74 13.27 4.20 -0.46
CA GLY A 74 12.23 4.92 -1.17
C GLY A 74 12.05 6.35 -0.66
N SER A 75 12.02 6.55 0.67
CA SER A 75 11.90 7.88 1.26
C SER A 75 13.17 8.72 1.08
N LEU A 76 14.38 8.11 1.06
CA LEU A 76 15.61 8.81 0.70
C LEU A 76 15.59 9.27 -0.77
N LEU A 77 15.15 8.42 -1.70
CA LEU A 77 14.96 8.82 -3.10
C LEU A 77 13.97 9.97 -3.22
N MET A 78 12.85 9.92 -2.49
CA MET A 78 11.87 11.00 -2.46
C MET A 78 12.46 12.28 -1.89
N ALA A 79 13.25 12.19 -0.82
CA ALA A 79 13.93 13.32 -0.19
C ALA A 79 14.95 13.98 -1.13
N PHE A 80 15.84 13.15 -1.71
CA PHE A 80 16.97 13.70 -2.47
C PHE A 80 16.70 13.89 -3.95
N TYR A 81 15.85 13.12 -4.58
CA TYR A 81 15.55 13.29 -6.00
C TYR A 81 14.33 14.20 -6.22
N ALA A 82 13.23 13.94 -5.54
CA ALA A 82 11.99 14.69 -5.75
C ALA A 82 11.90 15.95 -4.88
N ASN A 83 12.53 15.98 -3.72
CA ASN A 83 12.42 17.04 -2.71
C ASN A 83 10.97 17.28 -2.27
N LEU A 84 10.26 16.20 -1.91
CA LEU A 84 8.85 16.20 -1.53
C LEU A 84 8.63 15.53 -0.17
N PRO A 85 7.59 15.93 0.59
CA PRO A 85 7.32 15.41 1.93
C PRO A 85 6.63 14.04 1.93
N PHE A 86 6.81 13.23 0.90
CA PHE A 86 6.14 11.95 0.76
C PHE A 86 7.00 10.81 1.30
N ILE A 87 6.39 9.96 2.10
CA ILE A 87 6.97 8.71 2.57
C ILE A 87 6.67 7.65 1.52
N VAL A 88 7.70 6.95 1.08
CA VAL A 88 7.58 5.84 0.12
C VAL A 88 7.74 4.53 0.88
N GLY A 89 6.79 3.64 0.69
CA GLY A 89 6.79 2.36 1.37
C GLY A 89 5.94 1.32 0.66
N PRO A 90 5.94 0.07 1.15
CA PRO A 90 5.18 -0.99 0.52
C PRO A 90 3.68 -0.77 0.64
N GLY A 91 2.99 -0.96 -0.49
CA GLY A 91 1.53 -0.92 -0.56
C GLY A 91 0.89 -2.20 -0.04
N ILE A 92 -0.22 -2.06 0.71
CA ILE A 92 -0.99 -3.21 1.22
C ILE A 92 -1.53 -4.05 0.07
N GLY A 93 -2.04 -3.42 -1.01
CA GLY A 93 -2.64 -4.11 -2.15
C GLY A 93 -1.68 -5.08 -2.83
N GLY A 94 -0.45 -4.65 -3.12
CA GLY A 94 0.58 -5.50 -3.70
C GLY A 94 0.99 -6.65 -2.78
N SER A 95 1.11 -6.37 -1.47
CA SER A 95 1.47 -7.40 -0.48
C SER A 95 0.37 -8.45 -0.29
N VAL A 96 -0.90 -8.04 -0.33
CA VAL A 96 -2.05 -8.96 -0.34
C VAL A 96 -2.05 -9.80 -1.61
N LEU A 97 -1.79 -9.18 -2.77
CA LEU A 97 -1.79 -9.89 -4.04
C LEU A 97 -0.71 -10.96 -4.08
N VAL A 98 0.52 -10.69 -3.64
CA VAL A 98 1.60 -11.70 -3.58
C VAL A 98 1.37 -12.71 -2.46
N GLY A 99 1.23 -12.24 -1.22
CA GLY A 99 1.24 -13.13 -0.06
C GLY A 99 -0.06 -13.93 0.10
N VAL A 100 -1.21 -13.28 -0.06
CA VAL A 100 -2.51 -13.91 0.22
C VAL A 100 -3.11 -14.53 -1.04
N THR A 101 -3.11 -13.79 -2.16
CA THR A 101 -3.75 -14.27 -3.38
C THR A 101 -2.86 -15.23 -4.16
N LEU A 102 -1.74 -14.77 -4.70
CA LEU A 102 -0.91 -15.61 -5.58
C LEU A 102 -0.31 -16.80 -4.82
N ALA A 103 0.37 -16.55 -3.72
CA ALA A 103 1.03 -17.62 -2.98
C ALA A 103 0.07 -18.40 -2.06
N GLY A 104 -0.88 -17.71 -1.41
CA GLY A 104 -1.79 -18.35 -0.47
C GLY A 104 -2.97 -19.08 -1.12
N SER A 105 -3.67 -18.45 -2.08
CA SER A 105 -4.91 -19.01 -2.67
C SER A 105 -4.71 -19.68 -4.02
N GLU A 106 -3.86 -19.14 -4.89
CA GLU A 106 -3.66 -19.62 -6.26
C GLU A 106 -2.52 -20.66 -6.36
N GLY A 107 -1.75 -20.88 -5.27
CA GLY A 107 -0.63 -21.81 -5.26
C GLY A 107 0.56 -21.40 -6.13
N ILE A 108 0.58 -20.14 -6.60
CA ILE A 108 1.69 -19.56 -7.35
C ILE A 108 2.73 -19.11 -6.34
N GLY A 109 3.95 -19.63 -6.40
CA GLY A 109 5.00 -19.25 -5.46
C GLY A 109 5.18 -17.73 -5.32
N TRP A 110 5.47 -17.25 -4.12
CA TRP A 110 5.70 -15.83 -3.86
C TRP A 110 6.86 -15.27 -4.70
N GLN A 111 7.83 -16.09 -5.11
CA GLN A 111 8.94 -15.72 -6.00
C GLN A 111 8.43 -15.29 -7.38
N THR A 112 7.51 -16.04 -7.96
CA THR A 112 6.85 -15.69 -9.23
C THR A 112 5.96 -14.46 -9.04
N GLY A 113 5.27 -14.35 -7.90
CA GLY A 113 4.51 -13.14 -7.54
C GLY A 113 5.39 -11.89 -7.48
N LEU A 114 6.61 -11.99 -6.91
CA LEU A 114 7.60 -10.91 -6.94
C LEU A 114 8.09 -10.63 -8.37
N GLY A 115 8.24 -11.65 -9.21
CA GLY A 115 8.57 -11.50 -10.63
C GLY A 115 7.54 -10.68 -11.39
N ILE A 116 6.25 -10.97 -11.18
CA ILE A 116 5.13 -10.22 -11.77
C ILE A 116 5.15 -8.75 -11.30
N ALA A 117 5.36 -8.52 -10.00
CA ALA A 117 5.48 -7.18 -9.44
C ALA A 117 6.69 -6.42 -10.01
N CYS A 118 7.83 -7.08 -10.18
CA CYS A 118 9.02 -6.49 -10.79
C CYS A 118 8.76 -6.05 -12.24
N TRP A 119 8.15 -6.90 -13.07
CA TRP A 119 7.77 -6.54 -14.44
C TRP A 119 6.78 -5.38 -14.48
N SER A 120 5.83 -5.35 -13.55
CA SER A 120 4.92 -4.22 -13.38
C SER A 120 5.67 -2.92 -13.06
N GLY A 121 6.62 -2.96 -12.12
CA GLY A 121 7.47 -1.82 -11.77
C GLY A 121 8.33 -1.34 -12.95
N ILE A 122 8.90 -2.27 -13.73
CA ILE A 122 9.66 -1.95 -14.96
C ILE A 122 8.74 -1.27 -15.99
N LEU A 123 7.54 -1.80 -16.21
CA LEU A 123 6.55 -1.18 -17.10
C LEU A 123 6.19 0.24 -16.62
N PHE A 124 5.97 0.41 -15.32
CA PHE A 124 5.68 1.71 -14.72
C PHE A 124 6.85 2.69 -14.93
N PHE A 125 8.07 2.24 -14.73
CA PHE A 125 9.29 3.04 -14.98
C PHE A 125 9.40 3.49 -16.43
N LEU A 126 9.21 2.57 -17.38
CA LEU A 126 9.29 2.89 -18.81
C LEU A 126 8.22 3.91 -19.20
N LEU A 127 6.97 3.70 -18.80
CA LEU A 127 5.88 4.62 -19.10
C LEU A 127 6.11 6.02 -18.50
N THR A 128 6.63 6.07 -17.28
CA THR A 128 7.00 7.34 -16.63
C THR A 128 8.15 8.03 -17.33
N ARG A 129 9.19 7.27 -17.72
CA ARG A 129 10.40 7.79 -18.42
C ARG A 129 10.07 8.37 -19.77
N PHE A 130 9.15 7.74 -20.50
CA PHE A 130 8.73 8.20 -21.84
C PHE A 130 7.57 9.20 -21.80
N GLY A 131 7.10 9.62 -20.63
CA GLY A 131 6.04 10.62 -20.50
C GLY A 131 4.65 10.13 -20.90
N LEU A 132 4.42 8.81 -20.98
CA LEU A 132 3.17 8.21 -21.43
C LEU A 132 2.08 8.18 -20.34
N ARG A 133 2.28 8.89 -19.23
CA ARG A 133 1.35 8.95 -18.10
C ARG A 133 -0.07 9.33 -18.49
N GLU A 134 -0.22 10.36 -19.34
CA GLU A 134 -1.55 10.83 -19.77
C GLU A 134 -2.30 9.77 -20.58
N VAL A 135 -1.58 9.01 -21.40
CA VAL A 135 -2.15 7.89 -22.16
C VAL A 135 -2.71 6.84 -21.21
N VAL A 136 -1.93 6.46 -20.18
CA VAL A 136 -2.37 5.50 -19.17
C VAL A 136 -3.57 6.02 -18.37
N THR A 137 -3.53 7.28 -17.95
CA THR A 137 -4.62 7.90 -17.18
C THR A 137 -5.94 7.84 -17.91
N ARG A 138 -5.93 8.08 -19.22
CA ARG A 138 -7.12 8.03 -20.09
C ARG A 138 -7.52 6.61 -20.48
N SER A 139 -6.61 5.62 -20.37
CA SER A 139 -6.85 4.24 -20.82
C SER A 139 -7.60 3.38 -19.82
N VAL A 140 -7.77 3.81 -18.57
CA VAL A 140 -8.50 3.03 -17.56
C VAL A 140 -9.68 3.85 -17.04
N PRO A 141 -10.93 3.37 -17.20
CA PRO A 141 -12.13 4.06 -16.73
C PRO A 141 -12.10 4.29 -15.21
N GLN A 142 -12.67 5.42 -14.77
CA GLN A 142 -12.69 5.80 -13.35
C GLN A 142 -13.44 4.77 -12.49
N SER A 143 -14.53 4.21 -13.00
CA SER A 143 -15.30 3.17 -12.31
C SER A 143 -14.44 1.94 -12.01
N ILE A 144 -13.62 1.50 -12.98
CA ILE A 144 -12.71 0.36 -12.77
C ILE A 144 -11.68 0.67 -11.68
N LYS A 145 -11.03 1.84 -11.71
CA LYS A 145 -10.06 2.25 -10.69
C LYS A 145 -10.64 2.18 -9.28
N LEU A 146 -11.84 2.73 -9.11
CA LEU A 146 -12.55 2.74 -7.83
C LEU A 146 -13.01 1.33 -7.43
N GLY A 147 -13.45 0.52 -8.39
CA GLY A 147 -13.82 -0.87 -8.18
C GLY A 147 -12.67 -1.73 -7.71
N LEU A 148 -11.49 -1.58 -8.30
CA LEU A 148 -10.25 -2.24 -7.89
C LEU A 148 -9.92 -1.90 -6.43
N THR A 149 -9.86 -0.61 -6.11
CA THR A 149 -9.55 -0.14 -4.75
C THR A 149 -10.56 -0.65 -3.73
N ALA A 150 -11.86 -0.59 -4.05
CA ALA A 150 -12.92 -1.06 -3.16
C ALA A 150 -12.86 -2.58 -2.94
N SER A 151 -12.55 -3.36 -3.99
CA SER A 151 -12.42 -4.81 -3.89
C SER A 151 -11.24 -5.22 -3.02
N ILE A 152 -10.06 -4.58 -3.20
CA ILE A 152 -8.91 -4.78 -2.31
C ILE A 152 -9.32 -4.43 -0.87
N GLY A 153 -9.96 -3.29 -0.68
CA GLY A 153 -10.37 -2.82 0.64
C GLY A 153 -11.26 -3.83 1.36
N LEU A 154 -12.31 -4.30 0.70
CA LEU A 154 -13.22 -5.27 1.31
C LEU A 154 -12.55 -6.61 1.59
N PHE A 155 -11.70 -7.07 0.67
CA PHE A 155 -10.92 -8.30 0.87
C PHE A 155 -9.98 -8.19 2.09
N VAL A 156 -9.27 -7.07 2.21
CA VAL A 156 -8.38 -6.77 3.36
C VAL A 156 -9.17 -6.69 4.66
N ALA A 157 -10.36 -6.06 4.65
CA ALA A 157 -11.21 -6.00 5.84
C ALA A 157 -11.67 -7.41 6.28
N VAL A 158 -12.12 -8.27 5.34
CA VAL A 158 -12.49 -9.66 5.63
C VAL A 158 -11.31 -10.44 6.18
N LEU A 159 -10.11 -10.26 5.60
CA LEU A 159 -8.89 -10.87 6.13
C LEU A 159 -8.60 -10.40 7.56
N GLY A 160 -8.81 -9.12 7.86
CA GLY A 160 -8.70 -8.57 9.20
C GLY A 160 -9.67 -9.25 10.18
N PHE A 161 -10.96 -9.41 9.81
CA PHE A 161 -11.94 -10.13 10.63
C PHE A 161 -11.57 -11.59 10.86
N ARG A 162 -10.96 -12.25 9.87
CA ARG A 162 -10.45 -13.63 9.99
C ARG A 162 -9.25 -13.68 10.92
N ASN A 163 -8.29 -12.77 10.79
CA ASN A 163 -7.11 -12.70 11.68
C ASN A 163 -7.51 -12.39 13.13
N ALA A 164 -8.56 -11.62 13.34
CA ALA A 164 -9.15 -11.35 14.65
C ALA A 164 -9.84 -12.57 15.27
N GLY A 165 -10.11 -13.62 14.50
CA GLY A 165 -10.93 -14.75 14.96
C GLY A 165 -12.43 -14.43 15.07
N LEU A 166 -12.87 -13.25 14.59
CA LEU A 166 -14.28 -12.83 14.59
C LEU A 166 -15.09 -13.48 13.46
N VAL A 167 -14.40 -13.86 12.38
CA VAL A 167 -14.96 -14.58 11.25
C VAL A 167 -14.08 -15.80 10.97
N LEU A 168 -14.70 -16.95 10.82
CA LEU A 168 -14.05 -18.22 10.50
C LEU A 168 -14.54 -18.72 9.15
N ALA A 169 -13.72 -19.51 8.47
CA ALA A 169 -14.16 -20.28 7.31
C ALA A 169 -14.51 -21.70 7.76
N ASN A 170 -15.69 -22.17 7.38
CA ASN A 170 -16.06 -23.56 7.61
C ASN A 170 -15.16 -24.48 6.79
N ALA A 171 -14.48 -25.42 7.44
CA ALA A 171 -13.53 -26.33 6.79
C ALA A 171 -14.14 -27.21 5.69
N LYS A 172 -15.48 -27.46 5.71
CA LYS A 172 -16.17 -28.31 4.73
C LYS A 172 -16.80 -27.54 3.59
N THR A 173 -17.31 -26.32 3.86
CA THR A 173 -18.12 -25.57 2.89
C THR A 173 -17.45 -24.28 2.42
N ASN A 174 -16.30 -23.89 3.02
CA ASN A 174 -15.66 -22.58 2.86
C ASN A 174 -16.58 -21.38 3.16
N ALA A 175 -17.78 -21.62 3.68
CA ALA A 175 -18.71 -20.55 4.04
C ALA A 175 -18.15 -19.76 5.25
N LEU A 176 -18.33 -18.46 5.21
CA LEU A 176 -17.98 -17.60 6.33
C LEU A 176 -18.99 -17.78 7.47
N MET A 177 -18.48 -17.95 8.68
CA MET A 177 -19.27 -18.09 9.89
C MET A 177 -18.70 -17.19 10.99
N LEU A 178 -19.52 -16.84 11.97
CA LEU A 178 -19.08 -16.08 13.14
C LEU A 178 -18.17 -16.94 14.00
N GLY A 179 -17.09 -16.33 14.48
CA GLY A 179 -16.17 -16.92 15.44
C GLY A 179 -16.64 -16.73 16.89
N ASP A 180 -15.82 -17.19 17.80
CA ASP A 180 -16.04 -16.98 19.25
C ASP A 180 -15.50 -15.60 19.65
N PHE A 181 -16.40 -14.66 19.93
CA PHE A 181 -16.08 -13.29 20.35
C PHE A 181 -15.45 -13.22 21.75
N LEU A 182 -15.59 -14.25 22.55
CA LEU A 182 -15.00 -14.34 23.89
C LEU A 182 -13.63 -15.02 23.89
N ALA A 183 -13.18 -15.55 22.76
CA ALA A 183 -11.85 -16.10 22.64
C ALA A 183 -10.78 -15.04 22.93
N PRO A 184 -9.68 -15.37 23.63
CA PRO A 184 -8.64 -14.41 23.99
C PRO A 184 -8.13 -13.57 22.82
N GLY A 185 -7.91 -14.19 21.65
CA GLY A 185 -7.49 -13.49 20.45
C GLY A 185 -8.53 -12.49 19.93
N ALA A 186 -9.83 -12.87 19.95
CA ALA A 186 -10.92 -12.00 19.54
C ALA A 186 -11.06 -10.79 20.47
N LEU A 187 -10.91 -10.98 21.77
CA LEU A 187 -10.95 -9.89 22.77
C LEU A 187 -9.79 -8.91 22.57
N VAL A 188 -8.57 -9.41 22.31
CA VAL A 188 -7.41 -8.57 21.99
C VAL A 188 -7.67 -7.74 20.72
N ALA A 189 -8.21 -8.37 19.67
CA ALA A 189 -8.52 -7.68 18.42
C ALA A 189 -9.64 -6.64 18.58
N LEU A 190 -10.71 -6.96 19.34
CA LEU A 190 -11.80 -6.02 19.62
C LEU A 190 -11.31 -4.82 20.43
N CYS A 191 -10.49 -5.05 21.46
CA CYS A 191 -9.87 -3.98 22.24
C CYS A 191 -9.06 -3.04 21.32
N GLY A 192 -8.20 -3.59 20.47
CA GLY A 192 -7.45 -2.82 19.48
C GLY A 192 -8.35 -2.06 18.50
N LEU A 193 -9.43 -2.69 18.02
CA LEU A 193 -10.35 -2.08 17.05
C LEU A 193 -11.08 -0.87 17.66
N PHE A 194 -11.66 -1.01 18.84
CA PHE A 194 -12.35 0.08 19.51
C PHE A 194 -11.39 1.23 19.86
N LEU A 195 -10.18 0.90 20.31
CA LEU A 195 -9.16 1.91 20.57
C LEU A 195 -8.72 2.63 19.29
N ALA A 196 -8.52 1.91 18.19
CA ALA A 196 -8.16 2.52 16.91
C ALA A 196 -9.25 3.48 16.42
N ILE A 197 -10.52 3.08 16.51
CA ILE A 197 -11.67 3.94 16.16
C ILE A 197 -11.70 5.19 17.06
N ALA A 198 -11.52 5.03 18.36
CA ALA A 198 -11.54 6.15 19.31
C ALA A 198 -10.39 7.14 19.06
N LEU A 199 -9.17 6.65 18.81
CA LEU A 199 -8.02 7.50 18.51
C LEU A 199 -8.14 8.18 17.14
N GLN A 200 -8.66 7.48 16.13
CA GLN A 200 -8.93 8.05 14.81
C GLN A 200 -10.00 9.15 14.85
N ALA A 201 -11.08 8.91 15.59
CA ALA A 201 -12.14 9.93 15.79
C ALA A 201 -11.62 11.19 16.48
N ARG A 202 -10.57 11.07 17.31
CA ARG A 202 -9.87 12.18 17.96
C ARG A 202 -8.73 12.75 17.13
N LYS A 203 -8.51 12.26 15.91
CA LYS A 203 -7.43 12.68 15.00
C LYS A 203 -6.02 12.56 15.62
N VAL A 204 -5.79 11.53 16.45
CA VAL A 204 -4.48 11.28 17.05
C VAL A 204 -3.52 10.77 15.99
N PRO A 205 -2.35 11.41 15.78
CA PRO A 205 -1.34 10.91 14.84
C PRO A 205 -0.88 9.49 15.19
N GLY A 206 -0.81 8.59 14.20
CA GLY A 206 -0.43 7.20 14.43
C GLY A 206 -1.47 6.38 15.19
N ALA A 207 -2.75 6.75 15.17
CA ALA A 207 -3.85 6.08 15.87
C ALA A 207 -3.82 4.54 15.71
N ILE A 208 -3.57 4.06 14.51
CA ILE A 208 -3.49 2.62 14.19
C ILE A 208 -2.28 1.98 14.88
N LEU A 209 -1.12 2.63 14.84
CA LEU A 209 0.08 2.12 15.51
C LEU A 209 -0.13 2.01 17.03
N TRP A 210 -0.68 3.06 17.65
CA TRP A 210 -0.97 3.04 19.09
C TRP A 210 -1.95 1.95 19.46
N ALA A 211 -2.98 1.73 18.64
CA ALA A 211 -3.95 0.66 18.86
C ALA A 211 -3.30 -0.73 18.76
N ILE A 212 -2.41 -0.97 17.80
CA ILE A 212 -1.66 -2.21 17.67
C ILE A 212 -0.78 -2.44 18.90
N LEU A 213 -0.04 -1.41 19.33
CA LEU A 213 0.83 -1.52 20.51
C LEU A 213 0.03 -1.83 21.77
N CYS A 214 -1.08 -1.12 22.00
CA CYS A 214 -1.95 -1.38 23.15
C CYS A 214 -2.59 -2.78 23.08
N ALA A 215 -3.09 -3.21 21.91
CA ALA A 215 -3.62 -4.55 21.72
C ALA A 215 -2.56 -5.64 22.00
N THR A 216 -1.32 -5.39 21.55
CA THR A 216 -0.19 -6.28 21.82
C THR A 216 0.08 -6.40 23.33
N LEU A 217 0.08 -5.28 24.06
CA LEU A 217 0.26 -5.29 25.53
C LEU A 217 -0.89 -6.00 26.24
N VAL A 218 -2.14 -5.73 25.82
CA VAL A 218 -3.32 -6.44 26.34
C VAL A 218 -3.24 -7.95 26.06
N GLY A 219 -2.65 -8.33 24.93
CA GLY A 219 -2.46 -9.74 24.56
C GLY A 219 -1.50 -10.53 25.47
N ILE A 220 -0.64 -9.86 26.25
CA ILE A 220 0.34 -10.52 27.15
C ILE A 220 -0.38 -11.34 28.24
N PRO A 221 -1.26 -10.75 29.08
CA PRO A 221 -1.96 -11.52 30.12
C PRO A 221 -2.91 -12.59 29.56
N PHE A 222 -3.39 -12.43 28.32
CA PHE A 222 -4.22 -13.45 27.66
C PHE A 222 -3.41 -14.57 26.98
N GLY A 223 -2.06 -14.52 27.04
CA GLY A 223 -1.19 -15.52 26.41
C GLY A 223 -1.17 -15.47 24.86
N VAL A 224 -1.75 -14.45 24.25
CA VAL A 224 -1.79 -14.22 22.79
C VAL A 224 -0.46 -13.65 22.31
N THR A 225 0.12 -12.72 23.09
CA THR A 225 1.40 -12.09 22.77
C THR A 225 2.53 -12.78 23.54
N LYS A 226 3.57 -13.23 22.82
CA LYS A 226 4.79 -13.78 23.40
C LYS A 226 5.86 -12.68 23.45
N LEU A 227 6.41 -12.44 24.63
CA LEU A 227 7.50 -11.47 24.78
C LEU A 227 8.77 -11.98 24.09
N PRO A 228 9.52 -11.09 23.41
CA PRO A 228 10.79 -11.45 22.82
C PRO A 228 11.85 -11.61 23.93
N THR A 229 12.87 -12.39 23.67
CA THR A 229 14.01 -12.56 24.58
C THR A 229 14.86 -11.30 24.68
N HIS A 230 14.94 -10.56 23.59
CA HIS A 230 15.64 -9.27 23.47
C HIS A 230 14.76 -8.27 22.75
N PHE A 231 14.72 -7.02 23.23
CA PHE A 231 13.97 -5.92 22.58
C PHE A 231 14.77 -5.26 21.46
N ILE A 232 16.10 -5.34 21.53
CA ILE A 232 17.04 -4.80 20.55
C ILE A 232 17.93 -5.96 20.11
N ASP A 233 18.02 -6.16 18.80
CA ASP A 233 18.86 -7.19 18.19
C ASP A 233 19.33 -6.74 16.81
N ALA A 234 20.28 -7.48 16.22
CA ALA A 234 20.68 -7.28 14.84
C ALA A 234 19.49 -7.51 13.88
N PRO A 235 19.43 -6.79 12.76
CA PRO A 235 18.40 -7.02 11.75
C PRO A 235 18.36 -8.47 11.30
N HIS A 236 17.18 -9.01 11.05
CA HIS A 236 17.04 -10.34 10.46
C HIS A 236 17.68 -10.38 9.08
N SER A 237 18.34 -11.52 8.79
CA SER A 237 18.99 -11.72 7.51
C SER A 237 17.99 -11.64 6.35
N LEU A 238 18.35 -10.91 5.29
CA LEU A 238 17.60 -10.87 4.03
C LEU A 238 17.83 -12.10 3.14
N ALA A 239 18.81 -12.93 3.45
CA ALA A 239 19.21 -14.06 2.60
C ALA A 239 18.02 -14.93 2.13
N PRO A 240 16.97 -15.21 2.94
CA PRO A 240 15.83 -16.00 2.49
C PRO A 240 15.02 -15.38 1.36
N VAL A 241 15.07 -14.05 1.18
CA VAL A 241 14.23 -13.33 0.20
C VAL A 241 15.03 -12.54 -0.82
N LEU A 242 16.29 -12.26 -0.54
CA LEU A 242 17.14 -11.42 -1.40
C LEU A 242 17.39 -12.09 -2.75
N GLY A 243 16.97 -11.41 -3.82
CA GLY A 243 17.15 -11.89 -5.18
C GLY A 243 16.29 -13.11 -5.56
N GLN A 244 15.37 -13.54 -4.69
CA GLN A 244 14.49 -14.69 -4.95
C GLN A 244 13.32 -14.31 -5.86
N VAL A 245 13.62 -13.60 -6.95
CA VAL A 245 12.65 -13.10 -7.92
C VAL A 245 12.65 -14.01 -9.15
N ASP A 246 11.54 -14.70 -9.40
CA ASP A 246 11.38 -15.53 -10.58
C ASP A 246 10.85 -14.69 -11.75
N LEU A 247 11.77 -14.01 -12.45
CA LEU A 247 11.43 -13.18 -13.61
C LEU A 247 10.95 -13.98 -14.81
N LEU A 248 11.50 -15.19 -15.03
CA LEU A 248 11.16 -16.01 -16.19
C LEU A 248 9.81 -16.70 -16.00
N GLY A 249 9.56 -17.29 -14.84
CA GLY A 249 8.25 -17.87 -14.50
C GLY A 249 7.12 -16.84 -14.55
N ALA A 250 7.43 -15.59 -14.25
CA ALA A 250 6.46 -14.48 -14.31
C ALA A 250 6.05 -14.09 -15.75
N LEU A 251 6.77 -14.50 -16.78
CA LEU A 251 6.45 -14.17 -18.18
C LEU A 251 5.38 -15.11 -18.81
N ASN A 252 4.56 -15.72 -17.99
CA ASN A 252 3.43 -16.51 -18.49
C ASN A 252 2.26 -15.57 -18.85
N ILE A 253 1.62 -15.84 -20.01
CA ILE A 253 0.48 -15.05 -20.49
C ILE A 253 -0.72 -15.10 -19.51
N ALA A 254 -0.84 -16.17 -18.73
CA ALA A 254 -1.86 -16.31 -17.69
C ALA A 254 -1.68 -15.25 -16.56
N PHE A 255 -0.49 -14.69 -16.39
CA PHE A 255 -0.20 -13.72 -15.35
C PHE A 255 -0.34 -12.26 -15.80
N LEU A 256 -0.63 -12.00 -17.08
CA LEU A 256 -0.88 -10.65 -17.59
C LEU A 256 -1.98 -9.89 -16.83
N PRO A 257 -3.11 -10.52 -16.42
CA PRO A 257 -4.10 -9.84 -15.59
C PRO A 257 -3.52 -9.35 -14.26
N PHE A 258 -2.72 -10.17 -13.58
CA PHE A 258 -2.08 -9.80 -12.33
C PHE A 258 -1.04 -8.68 -12.52
N LEU A 259 -0.25 -8.75 -13.59
CA LEU A 259 0.69 -7.69 -13.95
C LEU A 259 -0.03 -6.36 -14.16
N PHE A 260 -1.16 -6.37 -14.89
CA PHE A 260 -2.00 -5.19 -15.06
C PHE A 260 -2.55 -4.66 -13.73
N VAL A 261 -2.98 -5.55 -12.84
CA VAL A 261 -3.49 -5.20 -11.51
C VAL A 261 -2.41 -4.51 -10.68
N PHE A 262 -1.20 -5.06 -10.62
CA PHE A 262 -0.07 -4.42 -9.96
C PHE A 262 0.19 -3.04 -10.55
N PHE A 263 0.35 -2.98 -11.87
CA PHE A 263 0.61 -1.72 -12.57
C PHE A 263 -0.47 -0.66 -12.31
N ALA A 264 -1.73 -1.02 -12.47
CA ALA A 264 -2.85 -0.10 -12.26
C ALA A 264 -2.92 0.36 -10.80
N SER A 265 -2.77 -0.56 -9.84
CA SER A 265 -2.78 -0.23 -8.41
C SER A 265 -1.68 0.76 -8.05
N GLU A 266 -0.44 0.48 -8.45
CA GLU A 266 0.72 1.32 -8.17
C GLU A 266 0.58 2.70 -8.85
N PHE A 267 0.32 2.72 -10.14
CA PHE A 267 0.23 3.94 -10.94
C PHE A 267 -0.86 4.89 -10.41
N PHE A 268 -2.08 4.35 -10.14
CA PHE A 268 -3.19 5.19 -9.67
C PHE A 268 -3.07 5.55 -8.19
N SER A 269 -2.43 4.69 -7.37
CA SER A 269 -2.07 5.03 -6.00
C SER A 269 -1.12 6.21 -5.97
N THR A 270 -0.01 6.15 -6.73
CA THR A 270 0.93 7.26 -6.86
C THR A 270 0.25 8.55 -7.28
N MET A 271 -0.64 8.48 -8.29
CA MET A 271 -1.38 9.66 -8.77
C MET A 271 -2.28 10.23 -7.66
N GLY A 272 -3.10 9.39 -7.04
CA GLY A 272 -4.03 9.81 -6.00
C GLY A 272 -3.32 10.41 -4.80
N THR A 273 -2.27 9.74 -4.31
CA THR A 273 -1.46 10.20 -3.18
C THR A 273 -0.75 11.51 -3.51
N THR A 274 -0.13 11.60 -4.70
CA THR A 274 0.60 12.81 -5.12
C THR A 274 -0.29 14.04 -5.13
N LEU A 275 -1.52 13.91 -5.64
CA LEU A 275 -2.48 15.01 -5.67
C LEU A 275 -3.06 15.32 -4.28
N ALA A 276 -3.44 14.30 -3.51
CA ALA A 276 -4.03 14.49 -2.19
C ALA A 276 -3.03 15.12 -1.21
N VAL A 277 -1.87 14.50 -1.04
CA VAL A 277 -0.84 14.98 -0.11
C VAL A 277 -0.19 16.29 -0.62
N GLY A 278 -0.03 16.42 -1.94
CA GLY A 278 0.43 17.66 -2.58
C GLY A 278 -0.51 18.83 -2.31
N GLY A 279 -1.83 18.58 -2.32
CA GLY A 279 -2.84 19.58 -1.96
C GLY A 279 -2.75 20.01 -0.49
N GLU A 280 -2.63 19.05 0.43
CA GLU A 280 -2.47 19.32 1.87
C GLU A 280 -1.16 20.06 2.19
N ALA A 281 -0.08 19.73 1.49
CA ALA A 281 1.21 20.41 1.63
C ALA A 281 1.26 21.78 0.94
N GLY A 282 0.21 22.18 0.19
CA GLY A 282 0.16 23.43 -0.58
C GLY A 282 1.15 23.46 -1.74
N LEU A 283 1.35 22.32 -2.40
CA LEU A 283 2.30 22.15 -3.51
C LEU A 283 1.62 22.12 -4.89
N LEU A 284 0.29 22.24 -4.95
CA LEU A 284 -0.47 22.31 -6.20
C LEU A 284 -0.47 23.74 -6.76
N ASP A 285 -0.54 23.85 -8.09
CA ASP A 285 -0.77 25.11 -8.78
C ASP A 285 -2.25 25.55 -8.71
N GLU A 286 -2.58 26.71 -9.31
CA GLU A 286 -3.94 27.26 -9.31
C GLU A 286 -4.94 26.37 -10.05
N GLU A 287 -4.49 25.56 -11.02
CA GLU A 287 -5.29 24.59 -11.75
C GLU A 287 -5.44 23.25 -10.99
N GLY A 288 -4.84 23.10 -9.80
CA GLY A 288 -4.88 21.89 -9.01
C GLY A 288 -3.93 20.78 -9.50
N ASN A 289 -2.98 21.11 -10.35
CA ASN A 289 -1.94 20.18 -10.80
C ASN A 289 -0.70 20.27 -9.91
N MET A 290 0.03 19.19 -9.81
CA MET A 290 1.31 19.20 -9.12
C MET A 290 2.46 19.51 -10.08
N PRO A 291 3.16 20.66 -9.89
CA PRO A 291 4.39 20.94 -10.65
C PRO A 291 5.39 19.80 -10.45
N GLN A 292 6.07 19.39 -11.52
CA GLN A 292 7.07 18.32 -11.48
C GLN A 292 6.56 16.94 -11.02
N ILE A 293 5.27 16.64 -11.22
CA ILE A 293 4.64 15.36 -10.89
C ILE A 293 5.42 14.12 -11.41
N ASN A 294 6.24 14.28 -12.44
CA ASN A 294 7.09 13.21 -12.95
C ASN A 294 8.16 12.74 -11.95
N ARG A 295 8.56 13.58 -10.98
CA ARG A 295 9.58 13.20 -9.98
C ARG A 295 9.08 12.15 -9.00
N PRO A 296 7.93 12.34 -8.30
CA PRO A 296 7.41 11.28 -7.43
C PRO A 296 7.06 10.02 -8.22
N PHE A 297 6.51 10.12 -9.44
CA PHE A 297 6.27 8.95 -10.28
C PHE A 297 7.54 8.18 -10.62
N MET A 298 8.65 8.87 -10.87
CA MET A 298 9.95 8.24 -11.13
C MET A 298 10.45 7.51 -9.87
N VAL A 299 10.36 8.12 -8.69
CA VAL A 299 10.75 7.50 -7.43
C VAL A 299 9.93 6.22 -7.18
N ASP A 300 8.62 6.32 -7.31
CA ASP A 300 7.71 5.20 -7.07
C ASP A 300 7.96 4.05 -8.06
N SER A 301 8.15 4.38 -9.35
CA SER A 301 8.44 3.36 -10.37
C SER A 301 9.78 2.64 -10.13
N ILE A 302 10.81 3.37 -9.69
CA ILE A 302 12.10 2.77 -9.29
C ILE A 302 11.90 1.89 -8.05
N ALA A 303 11.20 2.37 -7.05
CA ALA A 303 10.93 1.62 -5.83
C ALA A 303 10.08 0.36 -6.11
N ALA A 304 9.09 0.43 -6.99
CA ALA A 304 8.28 -0.71 -7.42
C ALA A 304 9.09 -1.75 -8.21
N ALA A 305 10.06 -1.33 -9.03
CA ALA A 305 10.94 -2.24 -9.77
C ALA A 305 12.02 -2.91 -8.89
N LEU A 306 12.52 -2.19 -7.87
CA LEU A 306 13.60 -2.67 -7.00
C LEU A 306 13.11 -3.38 -5.74
N GLY A 307 11.94 -3.03 -5.21
CA GLY A 307 11.36 -3.64 -4.02
C GLY A 307 11.31 -5.17 -4.07
N PRO A 308 10.90 -5.80 -5.20
CA PRO A 308 10.85 -7.25 -5.33
C PRO A 308 12.18 -7.96 -5.05
N TRP A 309 13.31 -7.33 -5.34
CA TRP A 309 14.64 -7.91 -5.10
C TRP A 309 15.00 -8.05 -3.62
N VAL A 310 14.31 -7.29 -2.75
CA VAL A 310 14.41 -7.41 -1.29
C VAL A 310 13.18 -8.08 -0.67
N GLY A 311 12.37 -8.76 -1.49
CA GLY A 311 11.20 -9.50 -1.05
C GLY A 311 9.92 -8.66 -0.90
N ILE A 312 9.89 -7.41 -1.37
CA ILE A 312 8.75 -6.50 -1.20
C ILE A 312 8.12 -6.21 -2.55
N PRO A 313 6.86 -6.63 -2.80
CA PRO A 313 6.27 -6.68 -4.13
C PRO A 313 5.94 -5.33 -4.75
N ALA A 314 5.76 -4.28 -3.93
CA ALA A 314 5.28 -2.99 -4.41
C ALA A 314 5.74 -1.89 -3.47
N ALA A 315 6.09 -0.73 -4.00
CA ALA A 315 6.44 0.43 -3.18
C ALA A 315 6.02 1.73 -3.89
N THR A 316 5.24 2.54 -3.18
CA THR A 316 4.72 3.82 -3.69
C THR A 316 4.73 4.88 -2.60
N ALA A 317 4.52 6.13 -2.99
CA ALA A 317 4.18 7.19 -2.06
C ALA A 317 2.87 6.82 -1.32
N LEU A 318 2.91 6.87 0.00
CA LEU A 318 1.82 6.46 0.86
C LEU A 318 0.90 7.64 1.20
N ILE A 319 -0.40 7.36 1.29
CA ILE A 319 -1.41 8.36 1.69
C ILE A 319 -1.21 8.82 3.15
N GLU A 320 -0.59 8.02 3.98
CA GLU A 320 -0.18 8.34 5.35
C GLU A 320 0.74 9.56 5.42
N SER A 321 1.36 9.94 4.30
CA SER A 321 2.12 11.18 4.17
C SER A 321 1.26 12.43 4.38
N SER A 322 -0.08 12.32 4.26
CA SER A 322 -1.02 13.39 4.62
C SER A 322 -0.81 13.87 6.06
N ALA A 323 -0.58 12.95 7.00
CA ALA A 323 -0.30 13.33 8.38
C ALA A 323 0.97 14.16 8.53
N ALA A 324 1.99 13.91 7.70
CA ALA A 324 3.20 14.72 7.66
C ALA A 324 2.93 16.10 7.02
N ALA A 325 2.16 16.15 5.94
CA ALA A 325 1.76 17.39 5.29
C ALA A 325 0.92 18.28 6.21
N GLU A 326 -0.08 17.72 6.90
CA GLU A 326 -0.89 18.40 7.92
C GLU A 326 -0.04 18.93 9.07
N ALA A 327 1.04 18.23 9.47
CA ALA A 327 2.00 18.68 10.48
C ALA A 327 2.96 19.77 9.96
N GLY A 328 2.80 20.21 8.71
CA GLY A 328 3.56 21.31 8.10
C GLY A 328 4.76 20.87 7.26
N GLY A 329 4.88 19.59 6.94
CA GLY A 329 5.92 19.06 6.05
C GLY A 329 5.69 19.51 4.59
N LYS A 330 6.71 20.10 3.97
CA LYS A 330 6.64 20.66 2.61
C LYS A 330 7.81 20.25 1.72
N THR A 331 8.83 19.68 2.31
CA THR A 331 10.09 19.41 1.61
C THR A 331 10.56 17.97 1.78
N GLY A 332 11.59 17.59 1.03
CA GLY A 332 12.23 16.29 1.19
C GLY A 332 12.87 16.04 2.56
N LEU A 333 13.07 17.09 3.37
CA LEU A 333 13.56 16.93 4.73
C LEU A 333 12.58 16.16 5.63
N THR A 334 11.28 16.32 5.40
CA THR A 334 10.22 15.50 6.03
C THR A 334 10.41 14.02 5.69
N ALA A 335 10.59 13.68 4.41
CA ALA A 335 10.84 12.31 3.98
C ALA A 335 12.15 11.75 4.53
N LEU A 336 13.21 12.56 4.58
CA LEU A 336 14.49 12.20 5.18
C LEU A 336 14.35 11.90 6.68
N SER A 337 13.61 12.73 7.43
CA SER A 337 13.36 12.51 8.85
C SER A 337 12.59 11.20 9.10
N ALA A 338 11.57 10.93 8.30
CA ALA A 338 10.86 9.66 8.35
C ALA A 338 11.78 8.46 8.02
N ALA A 339 12.64 8.58 6.99
CA ALA A 339 13.59 7.54 6.62
C ALA A 339 14.56 7.21 7.77
N VAL A 340 15.03 8.21 8.52
CA VAL A 340 15.88 7.99 9.69
C VAL A 340 15.12 7.25 10.79
N MET A 341 13.86 7.58 11.03
CA MET A 341 13.03 6.87 12.00
C MET A 341 12.80 5.41 11.60
N PHE A 342 12.53 5.14 10.31
CA PHE A 342 12.43 3.77 9.79
C PHE A 342 13.75 3.02 9.92
N LEU A 343 14.88 3.66 9.65
CA LEU A 343 16.20 3.02 9.78
C LEU A 343 16.46 2.57 11.22
N LEU A 344 16.07 3.38 12.21
CA LEU A 344 16.18 2.99 13.61
C LEU A 344 15.36 1.74 13.94
N MET A 345 14.24 1.51 13.26
CA MET A 345 13.40 0.32 13.46
C MET A 345 14.09 -1.00 13.09
N LEU A 346 15.18 -0.97 12.34
CA LEU A 346 16.00 -2.19 12.10
C LEU A 346 16.49 -2.83 13.42
N LEU A 347 16.82 -2.01 14.40
CA LEU A 347 17.26 -2.48 15.71
C LEU A 347 16.12 -3.02 16.58
N PHE A 348 14.87 -2.58 16.30
CA PHE A 348 13.66 -2.98 17.01
C PHE A 348 12.86 -4.07 16.29
N THR A 349 13.47 -4.78 15.34
CA THR A 349 12.85 -5.91 14.61
C THR A 349 12.21 -6.94 15.54
N PRO A 350 12.82 -7.36 16.70
CA PRO A 350 12.18 -8.29 17.62
C PRO A 350 10.85 -7.79 18.17
N VAL A 351 10.72 -6.48 18.40
CA VAL A 351 9.46 -5.85 18.83
C VAL A 351 8.40 -5.94 17.75
N ALA A 352 8.77 -5.71 16.49
CA ALA A 352 7.83 -5.86 15.37
C ALA A 352 7.36 -7.32 15.22
N LEU A 353 8.25 -8.28 15.40
CA LEU A 353 7.97 -9.71 15.26
C LEU A 353 7.10 -10.28 16.39
N MET A 354 7.15 -9.70 17.61
CA MET A 354 6.33 -10.14 18.75
C MET A 354 4.84 -9.80 18.57
N ILE A 355 4.51 -8.85 17.68
CA ILE A 355 3.15 -8.40 17.48
C ILE A 355 2.34 -9.52 16.83
N PRO A 356 1.27 -10.02 17.51
CA PRO A 356 0.46 -11.11 17.00
C PRO A 356 -0.50 -10.63 15.93
N LYS A 357 -0.99 -11.55 15.09
CA LYS A 357 -1.93 -11.24 13.98
C LYS A 357 -3.25 -10.64 14.49
N GLU A 358 -3.67 -11.03 15.69
CA GLU A 358 -4.87 -10.52 16.36
C GLU A 358 -4.74 -9.02 16.68
N ALA A 359 -3.55 -8.57 17.08
CA ALA A 359 -3.30 -7.14 17.35
C ALA A 359 -3.19 -6.32 16.05
N THR A 360 -2.82 -6.92 14.91
CA THR A 360 -2.77 -6.23 13.61
C THR A 360 -4.11 -6.23 12.87
N ALA A 361 -5.02 -7.12 13.26
CA ALA A 361 -6.34 -7.26 12.64
C ALA A 361 -7.15 -5.95 12.59
N PRO A 362 -7.18 -5.12 13.65
CA PRO A 362 -7.86 -3.81 13.62
C PRO A 362 -7.38 -2.89 12.49
N ALA A 363 -6.08 -2.88 12.23
CA ALA A 363 -5.50 -2.09 11.13
C ALA A 363 -6.06 -2.53 9.78
N LEU A 364 -6.05 -3.85 9.52
CA LEU A 364 -6.58 -4.42 8.27
C LEU A 364 -8.07 -4.09 8.12
N ILE A 365 -8.87 -4.21 9.18
CA ILE A 365 -10.30 -3.90 9.16
C ILE A 365 -10.52 -2.44 8.80
N LEU A 366 -9.89 -1.51 9.52
CA LEU A 366 -10.13 -0.06 9.31
C LEU A 366 -9.62 0.43 7.96
N ILE A 367 -8.43 -0.01 7.54
CA ILE A 367 -7.87 0.38 6.26
C ILE A 367 -8.70 -0.21 5.13
N GLY A 368 -9.07 -1.48 5.25
CA GLY A 368 -9.93 -2.13 4.27
C GLY A 368 -11.27 -1.40 4.12
N LEU A 369 -11.92 -1.03 5.21
CA LEU A 369 -13.17 -0.27 5.17
C LEU A 369 -12.98 1.15 4.60
N ASN A 370 -11.87 1.82 4.91
CA ASN A 370 -11.55 3.12 4.33
C ASN A 370 -11.38 3.04 2.80
N MET A 371 -10.65 2.03 2.30
CA MET A 371 -10.49 1.78 0.87
C MET A 371 -11.85 1.45 0.21
N PHE A 372 -12.67 0.63 0.85
CA PHE A 372 -14.01 0.27 0.39
C PHE A 372 -14.94 1.49 0.30
N SER A 373 -14.77 2.49 1.17
CA SER A 373 -15.57 3.72 1.15
C SER A 373 -15.45 4.51 -0.16
N GLY A 374 -14.37 4.28 -0.94
CA GLY A 374 -14.18 4.84 -2.27
C GLY A 374 -15.31 4.47 -3.26
N LEU A 375 -16.07 3.40 -2.98
CA LEU A 375 -17.23 2.98 -3.76
C LEU A 375 -18.32 4.07 -3.83
N ARG A 376 -18.40 4.97 -2.84
CA ARG A 376 -19.32 6.12 -2.84
C ARG A 376 -19.14 7.06 -4.04
N LYS A 377 -17.96 7.04 -4.67
CA LYS A 377 -17.64 7.87 -5.85
C LYS A 377 -18.03 7.21 -7.17
N VAL A 378 -18.50 5.96 -7.13
CA VAL A 378 -18.99 5.23 -8.30
C VAL A 378 -20.46 5.53 -8.48
N ASP A 379 -20.87 5.91 -9.70
CA ASP A 379 -22.28 6.01 -10.06
C ASP A 379 -22.84 4.59 -10.24
N LEU A 380 -23.37 4.04 -9.15
CA LEU A 380 -24.00 2.71 -9.15
C LEU A 380 -25.35 2.70 -9.86
N ALA A 381 -25.98 3.86 -10.10
CA ALA A 381 -27.21 3.97 -10.88
C ALA A 381 -26.94 3.76 -12.39
N ASN A 382 -25.75 4.07 -12.86
CA ASN A 382 -25.33 3.75 -14.20
C ASN A 382 -25.01 2.25 -14.31
N PHE A 383 -25.93 1.48 -14.83
CA PHE A 383 -25.81 0.02 -14.92
C PHE A 383 -24.54 -0.45 -15.63
N THR A 384 -24.10 0.26 -16.67
CA THR A 384 -22.94 -0.14 -17.47
C THR A 384 -21.59 0.11 -16.79
N ASP A 385 -21.55 0.99 -15.78
CA ASP A 385 -20.35 1.32 -15.00
C ASP A 385 -20.42 0.74 -13.58
N GLY A 386 -21.59 0.75 -12.96
CA GLY A 386 -21.80 0.30 -11.59
C GLY A 386 -21.78 -1.23 -11.45
N LEU A 387 -22.47 -1.95 -12.36
CA LEU A 387 -22.55 -3.41 -12.26
C LEU A 387 -21.19 -4.10 -12.36
N PRO A 388 -20.26 -3.74 -13.28
CA PRO A 388 -18.93 -4.33 -13.32
C PRO A 388 -18.15 -4.14 -12.00
N VAL A 389 -18.30 -2.98 -11.37
CA VAL A 389 -17.67 -2.70 -10.07
C VAL A 389 -18.22 -3.62 -8.98
N LEU A 390 -19.54 -3.75 -8.89
CA LEU A 390 -20.18 -4.67 -7.95
C LEU A 390 -19.76 -6.11 -8.20
N MET A 391 -19.70 -6.55 -9.47
CA MET A 391 -19.25 -7.88 -9.84
C MET A 391 -17.77 -8.12 -9.45
N THR A 392 -16.89 -7.10 -9.60
CA THR A 392 -15.51 -7.19 -9.13
C THR A 392 -15.47 -7.49 -7.63
N VAL A 393 -16.23 -6.74 -6.82
CA VAL A 393 -16.29 -6.93 -5.37
C VAL A 393 -16.86 -8.31 -5.00
N MET A 394 -17.96 -8.71 -5.63
CA MET A 394 -18.62 -9.99 -5.36
C MET A 394 -17.75 -11.19 -5.71
N ILE A 395 -17.13 -11.17 -6.91
CA ILE A 395 -16.25 -12.26 -7.35
C ILE A 395 -15.02 -12.35 -6.44
N THR A 396 -14.45 -11.22 -6.03
CA THR A 396 -13.32 -11.18 -5.07
C THR A 396 -13.65 -11.94 -3.78
N LEU A 397 -14.84 -11.71 -3.22
CA LEU A 397 -15.26 -12.36 -1.99
C LEU A 397 -15.57 -13.85 -2.18
N ILE A 398 -16.29 -14.19 -3.26
CA ILE A 398 -16.71 -15.57 -3.54
C ILE A 398 -15.52 -16.45 -3.87
N ALA A 399 -14.61 -15.96 -4.72
CA ALA A 399 -13.40 -16.68 -5.09
C ALA A 399 -12.32 -16.68 -4.00
N ASN A 400 -12.50 -15.88 -2.94
CA ASN A 400 -11.46 -15.61 -1.95
C ASN A 400 -10.10 -15.25 -2.61
N SER A 401 -10.17 -14.60 -3.76
CA SER A 401 -9.05 -14.22 -4.61
C SER A 401 -9.30 -12.84 -5.21
N PHE A 402 -8.42 -11.92 -4.87
CA PHE A 402 -8.46 -10.57 -5.39
C PHE A 402 -8.18 -10.54 -6.90
N GLY A 403 -7.24 -11.36 -7.37
CA GLY A 403 -6.90 -11.46 -8.79
C GLY A 403 -8.07 -11.94 -9.64
N THR A 404 -8.73 -13.01 -9.21
CA THR A 404 -9.94 -13.53 -9.87
C THR A 404 -11.07 -12.51 -9.90
N GLY A 405 -11.25 -11.77 -8.80
CA GLY A 405 -12.26 -10.71 -8.71
C GLY A 405 -12.04 -9.61 -9.75
N ILE A 406 -10.80 -9.14 -9.88
CA ILE A 406 -10.44 -8.12 -10.87
C ILE A 406 -10.59 -8.64 -12.29
N ALA A 407 -10.06 -9.82 -12.57
CA ALA A 407 -10.16 -10.42 -13.88
C ALA A 407 -11.63 -10.57 -14.31
N GLY A 408 -12.49 -11.04 -13.41
CA GLY A 408 -13.94 -11.13 -13.63
C GLY A 408 -14.58 -9.77 -13.86
N GLY A 409 -14.30 -8.79 -13.00
CA GLY A 409 -14.85 -7.43 -13.11
C GLY A 409 -14.48 -6.75 -14.43
N LEU A 410 -13.23 -6.90 -14.88
CA LEU A 410 -12.79 -6.38 -16.18
C LEU A 410 -13.51 -7.05 -17.35
N LEU A 411 -13.68 -8.37 -17.32
CA LEU A 411 -14.46 -9.08 -18.34
C LEU A 411 -15.92 -8.62 -18.34
N PHE A 412 -16.54 -8.51 -17.15
CA PHE A 412 -17.91 -7.99 -17.05
C PHE A 412 -18.04 -6.58 -17.61
N TYR A 413 -17.05 -5.71 -17.35
CA TYR A 413 -17.04 -4.36 -17.92
C TYR A 413 -17.03 -4.39 -19.45
N ILE A 414 -16.13 -5.18 -20.06
CA ILE A 414 -16.02 -5.32 -21.51
C ILE A 414 -17.34 -5.86 -22.09
N VAL A 415 -17.87 -6.93 -21.52
CA VAL A 415 -19.09 -7.62 -22.01
C VAL A 415 -20.31 -6.70 -21.89
N ILE A 416 -20.52 -6.07 -20.74
CA ILE A 416 -21.68 -5.22 -20.49
C ILE A 416 -21.68 -3.99 -21.40
N LYS A 417 -20.53 -3.31 -21.56
CA LYS A 417 -20.39 -2.16 -22.45
C LYS A 417 -20.60 -2.58 -23.91
N ALA A 418 -20.09 -3.73 -24.33
CA ALA A 418 -20.29 -4.25 -25.69
C ALA A 418 -21.76 -4.55 -25.98
N ILE A 419 -22.45 -5.27 -25.05
CA ILE A 419 -23.89 -5.59 -25.19
C ILE A 419 -24.76 -4.33 -25.17
N ALA A 420 -24.39 -3.32 -24.36
CA ALA A 420 -25.09 -2.05 -24.31
C ALA A 420 -24.84 -1.15 -25.55
N GLY A 421 -24.11 -1.62 -26.54
CA GLY A 421 -23.78 -0.84 -27.75
C GLY A 421 -22.74 0.27 -27.53
N LYS A 422 -22.13 0.30 -26.35
CA LYS A 422 -21.12 1.29 -25.94
C LYS A 422 -19.68 0.81 -26.17
N TRP A 423 -19.47 -0.01 -27.18
CA TRP A 423 -18.17 -0.61 -27.48
C TRP A 423 -17.05 0.43 -27.75
N ARG A 424 -17.41 1.64 -28.19
CA ARG A 424 -16.48 2.78 -28.40
C ARG A 424 -15.98 3.38 -27.07
N GLU A 425 -16.68 3.18 -25.98
CA GLU A 425 -16.27 3.62 -24.65
C GLU A 425 -15.24 2.68 -24.00
N ILE A 426 -15.04 1.47 -24.59
CA ILE A 426 -14.06 0.51 -24.09
C ILE A 426 -12.67 0.89 -24.59
N PRO A 427 -11.72 1.24 -23.69
CA PRO A 427 -10.37 1.53 -24.09
C PRO A 427 -9.69 0.37 -24.81
N ILE A 428 -8.88 0.67 -25.83
CA ILE A 428 -8.16 -0.35 -26.61
C ILE A 428 -7.32 -1.28 -25.72
N GLY A 429 -6.70 -0.73 -24.66
CA GLY A 429 -5.93 -1.53 -23.70
C GLY A 429 -6.76 -2.63 -23.02
N LEU A 430 -8.06 -2.41 -22.77
CA LEU A 430 -8.94 -3.42 -22.19
C LEU A 430 -9.31 -4.51 -23.21
N TRP A 431 -9.43 -4.17 -24.49
CA TRP A 431 -9.62 -5.19 -25.55
C TRP A 431 -8.40 -6.10 -25.68
N VAL A 432 -7.19 -5.55 -25.59
CA VAL A 432 -5.96 -6.35 -25.57
C VAL A 432 -5.91 -7.27 -24.36
N LEU A 433 -6.34 -6.76 -23.19
CA LEU A 433 -6.43 -7.57 -21.96
C LEU A 433 -7.54 -8.59 -21.97
N ALA A 434 -8.57 -8.48 -22.82
CA ALA A 434 -9.66 -9.43 -22.88
C ALA A 434 -9.17 -10.86 -23.19
N VAL A 435 -8.17 -11.00 -24.07
CA VAL A 435 -7.62 -12.31 -24.47
C VAL A 435 -6.98 -13.05 -23.29
N PRO A 436 -5.99 -12.46 -22.58
CA PRO A 436 -5.40 -13.11 -21.41
C PRO A 436 -6.39 -13.28 -20.24
N LEU A 437 -7.41 -12.42 -20.10
CA LEU A 437 -8.46 -12.58 -19.09
C LEU A 437 -9.32 -13.82 -19.36
N VAL A 438 -9.74 -14.03 -20.61
CA VAL A 438 -10.48 -15.23 -21.01
C VAL A 438 -9.62 -16.48 -20.84
N TYR A 439 -8.34 -16.42 -21.22
CA TYR A 439 -7.40 -17.51 -21.02
C TYR A 439 -7.24 -17.86 -19.55
N TYR A 440 -7.10 -16.86 -18.67
CA TYR A 440 -7.02 -17.06 -17.23
C TYR A 440 -8.24 -17.83 -16.68
N PHE A 441 -9.47 -17.39 -17.04
CA PHE A 441 -10.68 -18.13 -16.61
C PHE A 441 -10.78 -19.53 -17.22
N ALA A 442 -10.36 -19.71 -18.46
CA ALA A 442 -10.35 -21.03 -19.10
C ALA A 442 -9.38 -22.00 -18.40
N THR A 443 -8.29 -21.51 -17.84
CA THR A 443 -7.34 -22.32 -17.05
C THR A 443 -7.83 -22.58 -15.64
N LEU A 444 -8.52 -21.62 -15.01
CA LEU A 444 -9.07 -21.74 -13.65
C LEU A 444 -10.16 -22.82 -13.55
N VAL A 445 -10.95 -23.01 -14.60
CA VAL A 445 -12.01 -24.04 -14.66
C VAL A 445 -11.44 -25.47 -14.79
N ARG A 446 -10.16 -25.61 -15.13
CA ARG A 446 -9.51 -26.93 -15.32
C ARG A 446 -8.82 -27.47 -14.07
N HIS A 447 -8.80 -26.70 -12.97
CA HIS A 447 -8.28 -27.08 -11.66
C HIS A 447 -9.41 -27.06 -10.63
#